data_5b82e41c7a4d6a0b097f6816699a7e21
#
_entry.id   5b82e41c7a4d6a0b097f6816699a7e21
#
_cell.length_a   1.000
_cell.length_b   1.000
_cell.length_c   1.000
_cell.angle_alpha   90.00
_cell.angle_beta   90.00
_cell.angle_gamma   90.00
#
_symmetry.space_group_name_H-M   'P 1'
#
loop_
_entity.id
_entity.type
_entity.pdbx_description
1 polymer ?
#
loop_
_entity_poly.entity_id
_entity_poly.type
_entity_poly.pdbx_seq_one_letter_code
_entity_poly.pdbx_strand_id
1 'polypeptide(L)'
;MAILHRYRPRLLKVAAGFTLAALLCVASAAVAATFLDAVLADVAGRTIVASDVAVARGLSLFGARPSDAPIRKGDAERLVDGRLIDQEAAQLAIGGNPQEAEEAWQAAAERVGGMAALHAWMDRSLLDEARVRRLVEADLRWRQFVDLRFRAFVFISEAEVTAALGPETHSQEVRERTRERLRAEATDRDLAEWLSEARKRVSVRYAALGEGGIPLPFPMPPLADQTPKDPARRP
;
A
#
# COMPACT_ATOMS: atom_id res chain seq x y z
N MET A 1 12.98 -72.56 -39.78
CA MET A 1 11.81 -71.64 -39.58
C MET A 1 11.61 -71.48 -38.11
N ALA A 2 12.47 -70.71 -37.42
CA ALA A 2 12.35 -70.43 -35.96
C ALA A 2 13.37 -69.39 -35.50
N ILE A 3 13.33 -68.12 -35.91
CA ILE A 3 14.17 -67.01 -35.36
C ILE A 3 13.40 -65.65 -35.43
N LEU A 4 12.20 -65.56 -34.90
CA LEU A 4 11.49 -64.27 -34.94
C LEU A 4 10.68 -63.95 -33.67
N HIS A 5 11.03 -64.55 -32.52
CA HIS A 5 10.16 -64.40 -31.34
C HIS A 5 10.85 -63.80 -30.07
N ARG A 6 12.06 -63.21 -30.17
CA ARG A 6 12.79 -62.73 -28.96
C ARG A 6 13.03 -61.23 -28.84
N TYR A 7 12.50 -60.37 -29.72
CA TYR A 7 12.81 -58.93 -29.68
C TYR A 7 11.63 -57.99 -29.30
N ARG A 8 10.43 -58.50 -29.13
CA ARG A 8 9.24 -57.65 -28.82
C ARG A 8 9.13 -57.01 -27.44
N PRO A 9 9.65 -57.57 -26.30
CA PRO A 9 9.37 -56.94 -24.98
C PRO A 9 10.30 -55.77 -24.63
N ARG A 10 11.43 -55.56 -25.33
CA ARG A 10 12.37 -54.49 -24.99
C ARG A 10 12.01 -53.15 -25.62
N LEU A 11 11.40 -53.10 -26.78
CA LEU A 11 10.99 -51.88 -27.46
C LEU A 11 9.78 -51.23 -26.80
N LEU A 12 8.88 -52.00 -26.19
CA LEU A 12 7.72 -51.44 -25.49
C LEU A 12 8.10 -50.71 -24.18
N LYS A 13 9.16 -51.13 -23.49
CA LYS A 13 9.64 -50.51 -22.26
C LYS A 13 10.39 -49.18 -22.53
N VAL A 14 11.05 -49.05 -23.68
CA VAL A 14 11.74 -47.82 -24.07
C VAL A 14 10.73 -46.76 -24.53
N ALA A 15 9.70 -47.14 -25.27
CA ALA A 15 8.65 -46.21 -25.70
C ALA A 15 7.83 -45.66 -24.50
N ALA A 16 7.54 -46.48 -23.47
CA ALA A 16 6.84 -46.01 -22.27
C ALA A 16 7.68 -45.03 -21.44
N GLY A 17 9.00 -45.17 -21.39
CA GLY A 17 9.91 -44.26 -20.72
C GLY A 17 10.02 -42.88 -21.38
N PHE A 18 10.00 -42.84 -22.70
CA PHE A 18 10.04 -41.54 -23.44
C PHE A 18 8.73 -40.75 -23.32
N THR A 19 7.58 -41.41 -23.31
CA THR A 19 6.30 -40.72 -23.16
C THR A 19 6.11 -40.13 -21.73
N LEU A 20 6.61 -40.82 -20.69
CA LEU A 20 6.55 -40.30 -19.31
C LEU A 20 7.50 -39.12 -19.11
N ALA A 21 8.72 -39.15 -19.70
CA ALA A 21 9.66 -38.04 -19.65
C ALA A 21 9.15 -36.78 -20.41
N ALA A 22 8.49 -36.98 -21.55
CA ALA A 22 7.88 -35.91 -22.32
C ALA A 22 6.71 -35.28 -21.59
N LEU A 23 5.90 -36.07 -20.85
CA LEU A 23 4.79 -35.57 -20.05
C LEU A 23 5.27 -34.76 -18.85
N LEU A 24 6.38 -35.13 -18.21
CA LEU A 24 6.99 -34.37 -17.12
C LEU A 24 7.62 -33.04 -17.59
N CYS A 25 8.17 -32.99 -18.80
CA CYS A 25 8.69 -31.72 -19.34
C CYS A 25 7.61 -30.72 -19.72
N VAL A 26 6.40 -31.17 -20.10
CA VAL A 26 5.27 -30.26 -20.39
C VAL A 26 4.67 -29.68 -19.11
N ALA A 27 4.71 -30.40 -17.99
CA ALA A 27 4.21 -29.91 -16.70
C ALA A 27 5.09 -28.81 -16.08
N SER A 28 6.35 -28.70 -16.49
CA SER A 28 7.29 -27.67 -15.99
C SER A 28 7.23 -26.33 -16.76
N ALA A 29 6.51 -26.26 -17.88
CA ALA A 29 6.39 -25.04 -18.69
C ALA A 29 5.21 -24.13 -18.27
N ALA A 30 4.43 -24.53 -17.29
CA ALA A 30 3.33 -23.73 -16.80
C ALA A 30 3.76 -23.01 -15.52
N VAL A 31 3.99 -21.76 -15.63
CA VAL A 31 3.92 -20.63 -14.69
C VAL A 31 5.18 -19.77 -14.71
N ALA A 32 5.52 -19.24 -15.86
CA ALA A 32 6.00 -17.88 -15.87
C ALA A 32 4.75 -17.01 -16.04
N ALA A 33 3.96 -16.88 -15.01
CA ALA A 33 2.95 -15.85 -14.95
C ALA A 33 3.71 -14.52 -14.99
N THR A 34 3.81 -13.92 -16.17
CA THR A 34 4.31 -12.56 -16.31
C THR A 34 3.34 -11.70 -15.52
N PHE A 35 3.78 -11.26 -14.35
CA PHE A 35 3.00 -10.35 -13.52
C PHE A 35 2.89 -9.03 -14.30
N LEU A 36 1.76 -8.81 -14.95
CA LEU A 36 1.41 -7.53 -15.56
C LEU A 36 0.74 -6.69 -14.47
N ASP A 37 1.44 -5.65 -14.05
CA ASP A 37 0.91 -4.71 -13.06
C ASP A 37 -0.26 -3.92 -13.68
N ALA A 38 -1.43 -4.01 -13.07
CA ALA A 38 -2.62 -3.40 -13.63
C ALA A 38 -2.59 -1.88 -13.42
N VAL A 39 -2.80 -1.12 -14.50
CA VAL A 39 -2.96 0.34 -14.44
C VAL A 39 -4.31 0.66 -13.81
N LEU A 40 -4.31 1.51 -12.78
CA LEU A 40 -5.50 1.94 -12.04
C LEU A 40 -5.90 3.38 -12.37
N ALA A 41 -4.92 4.25 -12.52
CA ALA A 41 -5.14 5.65 -12.87
C ALA A 41 -3.90 6.25 -13.54
N ASP A 42 -4.12 7.38 -14.21
CA ASP A 42 -3.07 8.26 -14.72
C ASP A 42 -3.31 9.69 -14.19
N VAL A 43 -2.29 10.31 -13.64
CA VAL A 43 -2.33 11.67 -13.12
C VAL A 43 -1.28 12.49 -13.86
N ALA A 44 -1.69 13.33 -14.80
CA ALA A 44 -0.80 14.17 -15.62
C ALA A 44 0.34 13.36 -16.28
N GLY A 45 0.06 12.17 -16.81
CA GLY A 45 1.04 11.29 -17.46
C GLY A 45 1.85 10.42 -16.51
N ARG A 46 1.56 10.43 -15.22
CA ARG A 46 2.17 9.54 -14.22
C ARG A 46 1.19 8.44 -13.82
N THR A 47 1.53 7.22 -14.16
CA THR A 47 0.69 6.06 -13.93
C THR A 47 0.71 5.60 -12.47
N ILE A 48 -0.47 5.23 -11.96
CA ILE A 48 -0.68 4.53 -10.69
C ILE A 48 -1.09 3.10 -11.03
N VAL A 49 -0.44 2.13 -10.42
CA VAL A 49 -0.66 0.70 -10.70
C VAL A 49 -1.05 -0.09 -9.44
N ALA A 50 -1.50 -1.32 -9.62
CA ALA A 50 -1.99 -2.17 -8.55
C ALA A 50 -0.92 -2.44 -7.47
N SER A 51 0.36 -2.57 -7.85
CA SER A 51 1.45 -2.74 -6.89
C SER A 51 1.66 -1.51 -6.01
N ASP A 52 1.41 -0.28 -6.48
CA ASP A 52 1.48 0.93 -5.66
C ASP A 52 0.43 0.89 -4.55
N VAL A 53 -0.80 0.43 -4.86
CA VAL A 53 -1.87 0.25 -3.86
C VAL A 53 -1.50 -0.85 -2.86
N ALA A 54 -0.97 -1.98 -3.33
CA ALA A 54 -0.55 -3.05 -2.44
C ALA A 54 0.56 -2.59 -1.48
N VAL A 55 1.54 -1.81 -1.95
CA VAL A 55 2.58 -1.19 -1.11
C VAL A 55 1.95 -0.19 -0.13
N ALA A 56 1.06 0.68 -0.58
CA ALA A 56 0.42 1.66 0.29
C ALA A 56 -0.38 0.99 1.42
N ARG A 57 -1.12 -0.08 1.13
CA ARG A 57 -1.83 -0.88 2.14
C ARG A 57 -0.86 -1.60 3.06
N GLY A 58 0.18 -2.28 2.52
CA GLY A 58 1.17 -3.04 3.28
C GLY A 58 1.93 -2.20 4.29
N LEU A 59 2.28 -0.98 3.92
CA LEU A 59 3.03 -0.05 4.74
C LEU A 59 2.16 1.03 5.40
N SER A 60 0.83 0.96 5.28
CA SER A 60 -0.14 1.93 5.82
C SER A 60 0.16 3.38 5.39
N LEU A 61 0.53 3.58 4.10
CA LEU A 61 0.82 4.89 3.54
C LEU A 61 -0.47 5.61 3.12
N PHE A 62 -0.46 6.93 3.12
CA PHE A 62 -1.59 7.80 2.72
C PHE A 62 -2.89 7.47 3.47
N GLY A 63 -2.80 7.02 4.72
CA GLY A 63 -3.94 6.57 5.52
C GLY A 63 -4.60 5.27 5.01
N ALA A 64 -3.94 4.51 4.13
CA ALA A 64 -4.43 3.19 3.74
C ALA A 64 -4.39 2.23 4.94
N ARG A 65 -5.36 1.31 4.98
CA ARG A 65 -5.39 0.25 5.97
C ARG A 65 -4.92 -1.07 5.35
N PRO A 66 -4.13 -1.88 6.06
CA PRO A 66 -3.79 -3.23 5.62
C PRO A 66 -5.05 -4.04 5.30
N SER A 67 -5.10 -4.64 4.13
CA SER A 67 -6.26 -5.42 3.69
C SER A 67 -5.92 -6.28 2.48
N ASP A 68 -6.28 -7.56 2.52
CA ASP A 68 -6.18 -8.50 1.40
C ASP A 68 -7.38 -8.40 0.42
N ALA A 69 -8.33 -7.53 0.70
CA ALA A 69 -9.49 -7.33 -0.17
C ALA A 69 -9.07 -6.83 -1.57
N PRO A 70 -9.83 -7.15 -2.62
CA PRO A 70 -9.58 -6.65 -3.96
C PRO A 70 -9.45 -5.11 -3.98
N ILE A 71 -8.56 -4.62 -4.84
CA ILE A 71 -8.33 -3.18 -5.05
C ILE A 71 -9.57 -2.59 -5.72
N ARG A 72 -10.09 -1.51 -5.16
CA ARG A 72 -11.25 -0.79 -5.65
C ARG A 72 -10.88 0.63 -6.06
N LYS A 73 -11.81 1.32 -6.70
CA LYS A 73 -11.63 2.70 -7.15
C LYS A 73 -11.16 3.64 -6.03
N GLY A 74 -11.71 3.53 -4.83
CA GLY A 74 -11.30 4.34 -3.68
C GLY A 74 -9.84 4.18 -3.26
N ASP A 75 -9.22 3.03 -3.54
CA ASP A 75 -7.79 2.84 -3.30
C ASP A 75 -6.95 3.61 -4.31
N ALA A 76 -7.35 3.57 -5.59
CA ALA A 76 -6.70 4.36 -6.63
C ALA A 76 -6.88 5.87 -6.38
N GLU A 77 -8.08 6.31 -5.98
CA GLU A 77 -8.36 7.71 -5.62
C GLU A 77 -7.45 8.22 -4.52
N ARG A 78 -7.19 7.42 -3.49
CA ARG A 78 -6.26 7.75 -2.40
C ARG A 78 -4.82 8.01 -2.90
N LEU A 79 -4.34 7.20 -3.83
CA LEU A 79 -3.01 7.41 -4.43
C LEU A 79 -3.00 8.58 -5.42
N VAL A 80 -4.11 8.85 -6.11
CA VAL A 80 -4.29 10.06 -6.91
C VAL A 80 -4.15 11.29 -6.02
N ASP A 81 -4.81 11.30 -4.85
CA ASP A 81 -4.69 12.39 -3.87
C ASP A 81 -3.26 12.54 -3.38
N GLY A 82 -2.59 11.42 -3.10
CA GLY A 82 -1.16 11.40 -2.76
C GLY A 82 -0.29 12.07 -3.82
N ARG A 83 -0.57 11.83 -5.09
CA ARG A 83 0.16 12.45 -6.22
C ARG A 83 -0.10 13.93 -6.35
N LEU A 84 -1.34 14.37 -6.16
CA LEU A 84 -1.69 15.79 -6.21
C LEU A 84 -0.99 16.57 -5.11
N ILE A 85 -1.00 16.03 -3.89
CA ILE A 85 -0.29 16.63 -2.76
C ILE A 85 1.23 16.60 -2.95
N ASP A 86 1.80 15.49 -3.42
CA ASP A 86 3.23 15.36 -3.70
C ASP A 86 3.72 16.43 -4.70
N GLN A 87 2.90 16.69 -5.72
CA GLN A 87 3.20 17.73 -6.71
C GLN A 87 3.14 19.14 -6.10
N GLU A 88 2.14 19.45 -5.30
CA GLU A 88 2.01 20.75 -4.63
C GLU A 88 3.10 20.94 -3.56
N ALA A 89 3.38 19.90 -2.76
CA ALA A 89 4.44 19.92 -1.76
C ALA A 89 5.81 20.19 -2.38
N ALA A 90 6.08 19.59 -3.54
CA ALA A 90 7.32 19.86 -4.28
C ALA A 90 7.45 21.31 -4.72
N GLN A 91 6.35 21.95 -5.17
CA GLN A 91 6.33 23.37 -5.54
C GLN A 91 6.60 24.29 -4.34
N LEU A 92 6.15 23.88 -3.17
CA LEU A 92 6.33 24.61 -1.90
C LEU A 92 7.64 24.26 -1.19
N ALA A 93 8.50 23.44 -1.80
CA ALA A 93 9.72 22.90 -1.21
C ALA A 93 9.50 22.19 0.15
N ILE A 94 8.32 21.58 0.32
CA ILE A 94 8.02 20.75 1.51
C ILE A 94 8.65 19.38 1.33
N GLY A 95 9.36 18.91 2.36
CA GLY A 95 10.14 17.69 2.32
C GLY A 95 11.57 17.96 1.79
N GLY A 96 12.31 16.89 1.58
CA GLY A 96 13.68 16.96 1.05
C GLY A 96 14.75 16.89 2.13
N ASN A 97 14.39 16.71 3.40
CA ASN A 97 15.33 16.37 4.45
C ASN A 97 15.67 14.87 4.37
N PRO A 98 16.93 14.50 4.01
CA PRO A 98 17.31 13.09 3.88
C PRO A 98 17.20 12.29 5.19
N GLN A 99 17.42 12.95 6.34
CA GLN A 99 17.29 12.30 7.63
C GLN A 99 15.84 11.92 7.93
N GLU A 100 14.89 12.83 7.69
CA GLU A 100 13.46 12.55 7.88
C GLU A 100 12.95 11.47 6.91
N ALA A 101 13.50 11.42 5.68
CA ALA A 101 13.20 10.37 4.72
C ALA A 101 13.68 9.00 5.21
N GLU A 102 14.89 8.93 5.79
CA GLU A 102 15.40 7.68 6.36
C GLU A 102 14.62 7.27 7.62
N GLU A 103 14.27 8.20 8.49
CA GLU A 103 13.40 7.93 9.65
C GLU A 103 12.01 7.40 9.21
N ALA A 104 11.43 7.97 8.15
CA ALA A 104 10.18 7.50 7.59
C ALA A 104 10.31 6.08 7.00
N TRP A 105 11.45 5.77 6.37
CA TRP A 105 11.76 4.44 5.87
C TRP A 105 11.89 3.41 7.00
N GLN A 106 12.61 3.74 8.07
CA GLN A 106 12.73 2.89 9.27
C GLN A 106 11.34 2.67 9.92
N ALA A 107 10.56 3.74 10.06
CA ALA A 107 9.21 3.63 10.60
C ALA A 107 8.28 2.76 9.73
N ALA A 108 8.43 2.78 8.42
CA ALA A 108 7.70 1.89 7.52
C ALA A 108 8.13 0.42 7.70
N ALA A 109 9.43 0.17 7.88
CA ALA A 109 9.95 -1.15 8.15
C ALA A 109 9.43 -1.72 9.49
N GLU A 110 9.42 -0.91 10.55
CA GLU A 110 8.92 -1.34 11.87
C GLU A 110 7.46 -1.81 11.82
N ARG A 111 6.62 -1.23 10.96
CA ARG A 111 5.21 -1.65 10.80
C ARG A 111 5.06 -3.09 10.32
N VAL A 112 6.06 -3.60 9.62
CA VAL A 112 6.05 -4.97 9.04
C VAL A 112 7.02 -5.92 9.74
N GLY A 113 7.56 -5.55 10.90
CA GLY A 113 8.45 -6.39 11.70
C GLY A 113 9.93 -6.13 11.50
N GLY A 114 10.28 -4.94 11.03
CA GLY A 114 11.66 -4.48 10.88
C GLY A 114 12.22 -4.61 9.47
N MET A 115 13.44 -4.10 9.28
CA MET A 115 14.08 -3.97 7.97
C MET A 115 14.25 -5.32 7.24
N ALA A 116 14.62 -6.37 7.96
CA ALA A 116 14.77 -7.70 7.37
C ALA A 116 13.45 -8.25 6.84
N ALA A 117 12.33 -8.01 7.55
CA ALA A 117 11.00 -8.43 7.12
C ALA A 117 10.53 -7.62 5.90
N LEU A 118 10.81 -6.32 5.88
CA LEU A 118 10.52 -5.45 4.74
C LEU A 118 11.26 -5.91 3.48
N HIS A 119 12.58 -6.13 3.56
CA HIS A 119 13.37 -6.63 2.42
C HIS A 119 12.86 -7.99 1.94
N ALA A 120 12.64 -8.95 2.86
CA ALA A 120 12.12 -10.26 2.49
C ALA A 120 10.73 -10.20 1.84
N TRP A 121 9.88 -9.23 2.22
CA TRP A 121 8.59 -9.02 1.56
C TRP A 121 8.79 -8.42 0.15
N MET A 122 9.64 -7.41 0.00
CA MET A 122 9.95 -6.81 -1.30
C MET A 122 10.52 -7.84 -2.28
N ASP A 123 11.46 -8.67 -1.84
CA ASP A 123 12.07 -9.73 -2.67
C ASP A 123 11.01 -10.74 -3.16
N ARG A 124 10.15 -11.25 -2.25
CA ARG A 124 9.07 -12.18 -2.61
C ARG A 124 8.04 -11.57 -3.56
N SER A 125 7.84 -10.26 -3.47
CA SER A 125 6.87 -9.51 -4.25
C SER A 125 7.47 -8.88 -5.52
N LEU A 126 8.75 -9.10 -5.77
CA LEU A 126 9.52 -8.52 -6.88
C LEU A 126 9.40 -6.99 -6.94
N LEU A 127 9.39 -6.35 -5.77
CA LEU A 127 9.30 -4.90 -5.63
C LEU A 127 10.69 -4.26 -5.70
N ASP A 128 10.81 -3.22 -6.50
CA ASP A 128 12.00 -2.37 -6.52
C ASP A 128 12.05 -1.45 -5.28
N GLU A 129 13.14 -1.54 -4.52
CA GLU A 129 13.33 -0.74 -3.29
C GLU A 129 13.21 0.75 -3.55
N ALA A 130 13.82 1.25 -4.63
CA ALA A 130 13.77 2.67 -4.95
C ALA A 130 12.32 3.14 -5.21
N ARG A 131 11.45 2.26 -5.76
CA ARG A 131 10.03 2.56 -5.93
C ARG A 131 9.30 2.61 -4.59
N VAL A 132 9.54 1.65 -3.70
CA VAL A 132 8.91 1.62 -2.37
C VAL A 132 9.35 2.82 -1.55
N ARG A 133 10.66 3.17 -1.56
CA ARG A 133 11.18 4.39 -0.92
C ARG A 133 10.49 5.65 -1.43
N ARG A 134 10.32 5.82 -2.73
CA ARG A 134 9.59 6.96 -3.29
C ARG A 134 8.15 7.08 -2.79
N LEU A 135 7.46 5.97 -2.56
CA LEU A 135 6.10 5.99 -1.98
C LEU A 135 6.12 6.40 -0.50
N VAL A 136 7.10 5.91 0.27
CA VAL A 136 7.28 6.31 1.68
C VAL A 136 7.62 7.79 1.80
N GLU A 137 8.49 8.30 0.95
CA GLU A 137 8.83 9.73 0.90
C GLU A 137 7.63 10.59 0.48
N ALA A 138 6.82 10.12 -0.47
CA ALA A 138 5.60 10.82 -0.86
C ALA A 138 4.57 10.85 0.28
N ASP A 139 4.45 9.78 1.07
CA ASP A 139 3.64 9.75 2.29
C ASP A 139 4.17 10.71 3.38
N LEU A 140 5.49 10.81 3.53
CA LEU A 140 6.10 11.80 4.43
C LEU A 140 5.71 13.22 4.01
N ARG A 141 5.88 13.57 2.71
CA ARG A 141 5.50 14.89 2.18
C ARG A 141 4.00 15.14 2.30
N TRP A 142 3.16 14.12 2.11
CA TRP A 142 1.72 14.20 2.37
C TRP A 142 1.46 14.67 3.80
N ARG A 143 2.02 14.00 4.81
CA ARG A 143 1.81 14.35 6.22
C ARG A 143 2.28 15.76 6.54
N GLN A 144 3.49 16.12 6.10
CA GLN A 144 4.05 17.45 6.28
C GLN A 144 3.20 18.54 5.62
N PHE A 145 2.71 18.29 4.41
CA PHE A 145 1.83 19.22 3.70
C PHE A 145 0.50 19.43 4.46
N VAL A 146 -0.13 18.34 4.93
CA VAL A 146 -1.37 18.44 5.69
C VAL A 146 -1.16 19.20 7.00
N ASP A 147 -0.09 18.91 7.72
CA ASP A 147 0.22 19.59 8.97
C ASP A 147 0.47 21.09 8.77
N LEU A 148 1.31 21.45 7.78
CA LEU A 148 1.68 22.85 7.54
C LEU A 148 0.56 23.69 6.90
N ARG A 149 -0.25 23.09 6.03
CA ARG A 149 -1.24 23.86 5.27
C ARG A 149 -2.63 23.88 5.89
N PHE A 150 -2.99 22.86 6.64
CA PHE A 150 -4.33 22.73 7.22
C PHE A 150 -4.28 22.67 8.73
N ARG A 151 -3.68 21.63 9.33
CA ARG A 151 -3.72 21.39 10.78
C ARG A 151 -3.22 22.57 11.60
N ALA A 152 -2.20 23.28 11.14
CA ALA A 152 -1.63 24.45 11.82
C ALA A 152 -2.63 25.61 11.95
N PHE A 153 -3.65 25.67 11.10
CA PHE A 153 -4.64 26.75 11.09
C PHE A 153 -5.99 26.37 11.71
N VAL A 154 -6.18 25.09 12.05
CA VAL A 154 -7.42 24.64 12.71
C VAL A 154 -7.33 24.91 14.21
N PHE A 155 -8.20 25.80 14.68
CA PHE A 155 -8.38 26.09 16.09
C PHE A 155 -9.75 25.56 16.56
N ILE A 156 -9.76 24.76 17.63
CA ILE A 156 -10.98 24.24 18.27
C ILE A 156 -11.16 24.92 19.60
N SER A 157 -12.25 25.65 19.74
CA SER A 157 -12.62 26.39 20.98
C SER A 157 -13.15 25.45 22.06
N GLU A 158 -13.10 25.91 23.32
CA GLU A 158 -13.72 25.18 24.44
C GLU A 158 -15.24 25.03 24.27
N ALA A 159 -15.89 26.00 23.62
CA ALA A 159 -17.33 25.93 23.36
C ALA A 159 -17.66 24.74 22.39
N GLU A 160 -16.86 24.55 21.37
CA GLU A 160 -17.02 23.41 20.42
C GLU A 160 -16.78 22.08 21.12
N VAL A 161 -15.74 21.98 21.97
CA VAL A 161 -15.47 20.76 22.76
C VAL A 161 -16.66 20.48 23.69
N THR A 162 -17.18 21.48 24.37
CA THR A 162 -18.35 21.33 25.30
C THR A 162 -19.61 20.96 24.52
N ALA A 163 -19.86 21.57 23.37
CA ALA A 163 -20.98 21.21 22.49
C ALA A 163 -20.92 19.75 22.01
N ALA A 164 -19.71 19.26 21.70
CA ALA A 164 -19.50 17.89 21.25
C ALA A 164 -19.63 16.84 22.38
N LEU A 165 -19.32 17.20 23.60
CA LEU A 165 -19.39 16.33 24.79
C LEU A 165 -20.74 16.35 25.48
N GLY A 166 -21.53 17.41 25.30
CA GLY A 166 -22.74 17.63 26.05
C GLY A 166 -22.51 18.30 27.46
N PRO A 167 -23.58 18.46 28.24
CA PRO A 167 -23.53 19.23 29.48
C PRO A 167 -22.87 18.50 30.67
N GLU A 168 -22.52 17.24 30.54
CA GLU A 168 -21.93 16.47 31.64
C GLU A 168 -20.49 16.91 31.92
N THR A 169 -20.03 16.65 33.15
CA THR A 169 -18.66 16.92 33.54
C THR A 169 -17.74 15.82 33.01
N HIS A 170 -16.79 16.19 32.18
CA HIS A 170 -15.82 15.27 31.57
C HIS A 170 -14.41 15.54 32.10
N SER A 171 -13.59 14.48 32.17
CA SER A 171 -12.18 14.60 32.54
C SER A 171 -11.41 15.41 31.49
N GLN A 172 -10.30 16.02 31.93
CA GLN A 172 -9.42 16.77 31.00
C GLN A 172 -8.93 15.89 29.83
N GLU A 173 -8.67 14.62 30.10
CA GLU A 173 -8.24 13.67 29.06
C GLU A 173 -9.32 13.45 28.00
N VAL A 174 -10.58 13.31 28.40
CA VAL A 174 -11.72 13.16 27.45
C VAL A 174 -11.88 14.44 26.63
N ARG A 175 -11.75 15.62 27.26
CA ARG A 175 -11.83 16.91 26.58
C ARG A 175 -10.70 17.04 25.51
N GLU A 176 -9.47 16.67 25.86
CA GLU A 176 -8.33 16.76 24.95
C GLU A 176 -8.47 15.78 23.77
N ARG A 177 -8.88 14.55 24.00
CA ARG A 177 -9.20 13.59 22.92
C ARG A 177 -10.29 14.10 22.00
N THR A 178 -11.32 14.75 22.57
CA THR A 178 -12.42 15.33 21.78
C THR A 178 -11.91 16.50 20.95
N ARG A 179 -11.08 17.38 21.53
CA ARG A 179 -10.46 18.49 20.80
C ARG A 179 -9.61 17.99 19.62
N GLU A 180 -8.78 16.97 19.85
CA GLU A 180 -7.95 16.40 18.77
C GLU A 180 -8.79 15.73 17.69
N ARG A 181 -9.87 15.03 18.05
CA ARG A 181 -10.82 14.47 17.08
C ARG A 181 -11.48 15.57 16.24
N LEU A 182 -11.98 16.63 16.85
CA LEU A 182 -12.59 17.76 16.14
C LEU A 182 -11.58 18.46 15.23
N ARG A 183 -10.33 18.60 15.67
CA ARG A 183 -9.24 19.15 14.86
C ARG A 183 -8.97 18.26 13.64
N ALA A 184 -8.90 16.95 13.81
CA ALA A 184 -8.72 16.02 12.73
C ALA A 184 -9.88 16.11 11.72
N GLU A 185 -11.14 16.10 12.18
CA GLU A 185 -12.34 16.22 11.34
C GLU A 185 -12.36 17.53 10.55
N ALA A 186 -11.96 18.65 11.15
CA ALA A 186 -11.86 19.93 10.45
C ALA A 186 -10.73 19.93 9.43
N THR A 187 -9.56 19.40 9.79
CA THR A 187 -8.42 19.23 8.86
C THR A 187 -8.79 18.36 7.65
N ASP A 188 -9.49 17.24 7.88
CA ASP A 188 -9.92 16.34 6.82
C ASP A 188 -10.93 17.01 5.88
N ARG A 189 -11.82 17.83 6.39
CA ARG A 189 -12.79 18.60 5.60
C ARG A 189 -12.09 19.61 4.70
N ASP A 190 -11.18 20.40 5.25
CA ASP A 190 -10.44 21.43 4.52
C ASP A 190 -9.55 20.80 3.45
N LEU A 191 -8.91 19.66 3.77
CA LEU A 191 -8.14 18.87 2.82
C LEU A 191 -9.02 18.32 1.69
N ALA A 192 -10.20 17.79 2.01
CA ALA A 192 -11.12 17.25 1.01
C ALA A 192 -11.62 18.33 0.04
N GLU A 193 -11.91 19.52 0.55
CA GLU A 193 -12.25 20.67 -0.29
C GLU A 193 -11.11 21.07 -1.23
N TRP A 194 -9.90 21.20 -0.69
CA TRP A 194 -8.72 21.48 -1.48
C TRP A 194 -8.45 20.41 -2.56
N LEU A 195 -8.55 19.13 -2.22
CA LEU A 195 -8.38 18.02 -3.17
C LEU A 195 -9.42 18.05 -4.28
N SER A 196 -10.68 18.41 -3.96
CA SER A 196 -11.73 18.59 -4.96
C SER A 196 -11.35 19.65 -6.00
N GLU A 197 -10.80 20.78 -5.56
CA GLU A 197 -10.33 21.82 -6.46
C GLU A 197 -9.05 21.43 -7.20
N ALA A 198 -8.11 20.75 -6.54
CA ALA A 198 -6.88 20.28 -7.16
C ALA A 198 -7.14 19.31 -8.31
N ARG A 199 -8.10 18.38 -8.15
CA ARG A 199 -8.51 17.41 -9.19
C ARG A 199 -9.10 18.11 -10.42
N LYS A 200 -9.72 19.28 -10.30
CA LYS A 200 -10.25 20.04 -11.45
C LYS A 200 -9.15 20.66 -12.30
N ARG A 201 -7.98 20.91 -11.72
CA ARG A 201 -6.83 21.55 -12.38
C ARG A 201 -5.89 20.58 -13.07
N VAL A 202 -5.99 19.30 -12.75
CA VAL A 202 -5.08 18.25 -13.23
C VAL A 202 -5.85 17.20 -14.01
N SER A 203 -5.29 16.76 -15.13
CA SER A 203 -5.87 15.64 -15.88
C SER A 203 -5.72 14.35 -15.09
N VAL A 204 -6.83 13.80 -14.62
CA VAL A 204 -6.90 12.49 -13.94
C VAL A 204 -7.77 11.57 -14.77
N ARG A 205 -7.22 10.40 -15.14
CA ARG A 205 -7.94 9.34 -15.85
C ARG A 205 -7.89 8.07 -15.03
N TYR A 206 -9.05 7.46 -14.79
CA TYR A 206 -9.16 6.17 -14.09
C TYR A 206 -9.38 5.04 -15.08
N ALA A 207 -8.74 3.91 -14.84
CA ALA A 207 -9.09 2.68 -15.54
C ALA A 207 -10.49 2.20 -15.12
N ALA A 208 -11.18 1.53 -16.04
CA ALA A 208 -12.46 0.88 -15.73
C ALA A 208 -12.19 -0.34 -14.85
N LEU A 209 -12.47 -0.22 -13.56
CA LEU A 209 -12.42 -1.35 -12.63
C LEU A 209 -13.79 -2.01 -12.60
N GLY A 210 -13.85 -3.34 -12.81
CA GLY A 210 -15.08 -4.12 -12.66
C GLY A 210 -15.60 -4.06 -11.21
N GLU A 211 -16.88 -4.40 -11.02
CA GLU A 211 -17.54 -4.37 -9.70
C GLU A 211 -16.81 -5.20 -8.63
N GLY A 212 -16.17 -6.30 -9.02
CA GLY A 212 -15.35 -7.15 -8.13
C GLY A 212 -14.02 -6.55 -7.68
N GLY A 213 -13.57 -5.47 -8.32
CA GLY A 213 -12.23 -4.91 -8.12
C GLY A 213 -11.13 -5.77 -8.78
N ILE A 214 -9.87 -5.42 -8.51
CA ILE A 214 -8.68 -6.15 -9.00
C ILE A 214 -8.04 -6.86 -7.82
N PRO A 215 -7.69 -8.16 -7.92
CA PRO A 215 -6.99 -8.85 -6.85
C PRO A 215 -5.64 -8.18 -6.58
N LEU A 216 -5.15 -8.31 -5.33
CA LEU A 216 -3.81 -7.86 -4.99
C LEU A 216 -2.77 -8.60 -5.85
N PRO A 217 -1.75 -7.89 -6.34
CA PRO A 217 -0.72 -8.47 -7.17
C PRO A 217 0.21 -9.44 -6.42
N PHE A 218 0.31 -9.30 -5.12
CA PHE A 218 1.13 -10.12 -4.23
C PHE A 218 0.55 -10.11 -2.81
N PRO A 219 0.91 -11.10 -1.94
CA PRO A 219 0.42 -11.15 -0.58
C PRO A 219 0.94 -9.97 0.26
N MET A 220 0.13 -9.56 1.23
CA MET A 220 0.49 -8.51 2.18
C MET A 220 1.71 -8.90 3.02
N PRO A 221 2.50 -7.93 3.51
CA PRO A 221 3.57 -8.22 4.46
C PRO A 221 2.99 -8.70 5.79
N PRO A 222 3.74 -9.48 6.57
CA PRO A 222 3.37 -9.74 7.96
C PRO A 222 3.33 -8.40 8.70
N LEU A 223 2.20 -8.10 9.35
CA LEU A 223 2.13 -6.93 10.22
C LEU A 223 2.88 -7.24 11.52
N ALA A 224 3.69 -6.30 12.00
CA ALA A 224 4.21 -6.37 13.35
C ALA A 224 3.04 -6.44 14.32
N ASP A 225 3.10 -7.37 15.28
CA ASP A 225 2.10 -7.49 16.32
C ASP A 225 1.98 -6.15 17.05
N GLN A 226 0.90 -5.43 16.80
CA GLN A 226 0.62 -4.12 17.38
C GLN A 226 0.08 -4.23 18.82
N THR A 227 0.17 -5.41 19.42
CA THR A 227 -0.12 -5.56 20.85
C THR A 227 0.82 -4.63 21.61
N PRO A 228 0.30 -3.65 22.40
CA PRO A 228 1.16 -2.80 23.21
C PRO A 228 2.05 -3.71 24.06
N LYS A 229 3.36 -3.59 23.90
CA LYS A 229 4.32 -4.29 24.75
C LYS A 229 4.01 -3.85 26.18
N ASP A 230 3.35 -4.73 26.95
CA ASP A 230 3.08 -4.48 28.36
C ASP A 230 4.40 -4.19 29.08
N PRO A 231 4.66 -2.96 29.54
CA PRO A 231 5.93 -2.61 30.20
C PRO A 231 6.15 -3.36 31.51
N ALA A 232 5.14 -4.10 32.02
CA ALA A 232 5.21 -4.88 33.25
C ALA A 232 5.81 -6.29 33.06
N ARG A 233 6.02 -6.77 31.82
CA ARG A 233 6.73 -8.04 31.56
C ARG A 233 8.21 -7.80 31.31
N ARG A 234 8.98 -7.41 32.34
CA ARG A 234 10.44 -7.65 32.38
C ARG A 234 10.67 -8.95 33.15
N PRO A 235 11.56 -9.83 32.62
CA PRO A 235 11.93 -11.06 33.32
C PRO A 235 12.66 -10.79 34.63
#